data_ac802da8f99295c8a50a8c38946c7980
#
_entry.id   ac802da8f99295c8a50a8c38946c7980
#
_cell.length_a   1.000
_cell.length_b   1.000
_cell.length_c   1.000
_cell.angle_alpha   90.00
_cell.angle_beta   90.00
_cell.angle_gamma   90.00
#
_symmetry.space_group_name_H-M   'P 1'
#
loop_
_entity.id
_entity.type
_entity.pdbx_description
1 polymer ?
#
loop_
_entity_poly.entity_id
_entity_poly.type
_entity_poly.pdbx_seq_one_letter_code
_entity_poly.pdbx_strand_id
1 'polypeptide(L)'
;MTTNLSEELKSALCERILVLDGAMGTTIRGYELSESDARGERFKNNHEDLLNNGDILSITQPKVIGDIHKRFYEAGSDICETNTFSGTVLAQSEFFVEDPRKTGGTKDPEFFEKKVLNNPKLQDLVHELNIKSVQLAKEQADRVSQEDGRKRYVAGAIGPLTVSLTNVVDPNDTSFRPVTFDQVKQTYRHQIDALLEEDCDILMVETIFDSLNAKAALVAIKESKTKAPVIISAAVGRGGETMISAQKVEALWNTFA
;
A
#
# COMPACT_ATOMS: atom_id res chain seq x y z
N MET A 1 2.61 -1.37 31.68
CA MET A 1 3.67 -2.17 31.00
C MET A 1 3.25 -2.24 29.54
N THR A 2 3.86 -1.46 28.65
CA THR A 2 3.61 -1.57 27.21
C THR A 2 4.28 -2.87 26.74
N THR A 3 3.51 -3.91 26.60
CA THR A 3 3.96 -5.14 25.91
C THR A 3 4.47 -4.73 24.53
N ASN A 4 5.68 -5.18 24.20
CA ASN A 4 6.23 -4.95 22.88
C ASN A 4 5.35 -5.71 21.87
N LEU A 5 4.65 -5.00 20.98
CA LEU A 5 3.74 -5.58 19.98
C LEU A 5 4.36 -6.75 19.20
N SER A 6 5.66 -6.64 18.88
CA SER A 6 6.40 -7.71 18.22
C SER A 6 6.45 -8.99 19.07
N GLU A 7 6.59 -8.89 20.38
CA GLU A 7 6.58 -10.06 21.27
C GLU A 7 5.16 -10.61 21.46
N GLU A 8 4.16 -9.75 21.48
CA GLU A 8 2.76 -10.18 21.53
C GLU A 8 2.35 -10.96 20.27
N LEU A 9 2.70 -10.44 19.10
CA LEU A 9 2.43 -11.11 17.81
C LEU A 9 3.17 -12.45 17.72
N LYS A 10 4.43 -12.53 18.16
CA LYS A 10 5.19 -13.79 18.22
C LYS A 10 4.55 -14.78 19.16
N SER A 11 4.10 -14.35 20.34
CA SER A 11 3.40 -15.22 21.28
C SER A 11 2.14 -15.80 20.67
N ALA A 12 1.32 -14.98 20.04
CA ALA A 12 0.11 -15.43 19.35
C ALA A 12 0.41 -16.44 18.23
N LEU A 13 1.47 -16.20 17.43
CA LEU A 13 1.92 -17.14 16.39
C LEU A 13 2.47 -18.46 16.95
N CYS A 14 3.00 -18.49 18.17
CA CYS A 14 3.42 -19.73 18.83
C CYS A 14 2.22 -20.54 19.36
N GLU A 15 1.11 -19.89 19.66
CA GLU A 15 -0.08 -20.56 20.21
C GLU A 15 -1.01 -21.09 19.12
N ARG A 16 -1.11 -20.37 17.99
CA ARG A 16 -2.03 -20.69 16.90
C ARG A 16 -1.64 -20.05 15.57
N ILE A 17 -2.25 -20.53 14.50
CA ILE A 17 -2.19 -19.85 13.19
C ILE A 17 -2.99 -18.55 13.28
N LEU A 18 -2.41 -17.45 12.81
CA LEU A 18 -3.11 -16.21 12.59
C LEU A 18 -3.59 -16.14 11.14
N VAL A 19 -4.82 -15.69 10.97
CA VAL A 19 -5.49 -15.61 9.67
C VAL A 19 -5.46 -14.17 9.18
N LEU A 20 -4.84 -13.96 8.02
CA LEU A 20 -4.89 -12.69 7.31
C LEU A 20 -6.23 -12.57 6.57
N ASP A 21 -6.69 -11.36 6.32
CA ASP A 21 -7.87 -11.10 5.50
C ASP A 21 -7.63 -11.43 4.02
N GLY A 22 -8.55 -11.05 3.16
CA GLY A 22 -8.51 -11.35 1.74
C GLY A 22 -8.54 -10.09 0.87
N ALA A 23 -8.74 -10.31 -0.43
CA ALA A 23 -8.60 -9.31 -1.46
C ALA A 23 -9.58 -8.12 -1.31
N MET A 24 -9.10 -7.00 -0.79
CA MET A 24 -9.85 -5.75 -0.66
C MET A 24 -10.44 -5.32 -2.01
N GLY A 25 -9.63 -5.24 -3.07
CA GLY A 25 -10.09 -4.79 -4.39
C GLY A 25 -11.19 -5.67 -5.00
N THR A 26 -11.15 -6.99 -4.80
CA THR A 26 -12.22 -7.89 -5.25
C THR A 26 -13.49 -7.66 -4.46
N THR A 27 -13.40 -7.44 -3.17
CA THR A 27 -14.56 -7.18 -2.30
C THR A 27 -15.20 -5.84 -2.65
N ILE A 28 -14.40 -4.78 -2.90
CA ILE A 28 -14.89 -3.48 -3.36
C ILE A 28 -15.73 -3.62 -4.65
N ARG A 29 -15.26 -4.42 -5.62
CA ARG A 29 -16.02 -4.64 -6.87
C ARG A 29 -17.39 -5.24 -6.64
N GLY A 30 -17.57 -6.03 -5.59
CA GLY A 30 -18.86 -6.61 -5.21
C GLY A 30 -19.89 -5.58 -4.73
N TYR A 31 -19.49 -4.35 -4.44
CA TYR A 31 -20.40 -3.24 -4.11
C TYR A 31 -20.93 -2.51 -5.36
N GLU A 32 -20.44 -2.83 -6.56
CA GLU A 32 -20.88 -2.27 -7.84
C GLU A 32 -20.94 -0.73 -7.85
N LEU A 33 -19.94 -0.08 -7.24
CA LEU A 33 -19.86 1.37 -7.16
C LEU A 33 -19.72 1.98 -8.56
N SER A 34 -20.38 3.12 -8.78
CA SER A 34 -20.27 3.91 -9.99
C SER A 34 -19.06 4.86 -9.92
N GLU A 35 -18.69 5.46 -11.06
CA GLU A 35 -17.68 6.53 -11.11
C GLU A 35 -18.07 7.71 -10.22
N SER A 36 -19.35 8.07 -10.15
CA SER A 36 -19.83 9.14 -9.27
C SER A 36 -19.67 8.79 -7.78
N ASP A 37 -19.83 7.53 -7.42
CA ASP A 37 -19.58 7.06 -6.04
C ASP A 37 -18.10 7.13 -5.70
N ALA A 38 -17.22 6.72 -6.62
CA ALA A 38 -15.77 6.78 -6.43
C ALA A 38 -15.27 8.21 -6.29
N ARG A 39 -15.81 9.15 -7.07
CA ARG A 39 -15.48 10.59 -6.98
C ARG A 39 -16.00 11.22 -5.69
N GLY A 40 -17.19 10.86 -5.26
CA GLY A 40 -17.92 11.58 -4.23
C GLY A 40 -18.05 13.06 -4.57
N GLU A 41 -18.43 13.88 -3.60
CA GLU A 41 -18.53 15.35 -3.81
C GLU A 41 -17.15 16.00 -3.98
N ARG A 42 -16.12 15.47 -3.31
CA ARG A 42 -14.80 16.10 -3.26
C ARG A 42 -14.08 16.10 -4.59
N PHE A 43 -14.22 15.04 -5.36
CA PHE A 43 -13.47 14.81 -6.60
C PHE A 43 -14.34 14.83 -7.86
N LYS A 44 -15.56 15.36 -7.80
CA LYS A 44 -16.51 15.39 -8.92
C LYS A 44 -15.95 15.99 -10.21
N ASN A 45 -15.02 16.92 -10.09
CA ASN A 45 -14.38 17.61 -11.22
C ASN A 45 -12.96 17.08 -11.52
N ASN A 46 -12.58 15.91 -10.99
CA ASN A 46 -11.27 15.34 -11.29
C ASN A 46 -11.16 15.01 -12.78
N HIS A 47 -9.99 15.23 -13.39
CA HIS A 47 -9.78 15.07 -14.83
C HIS A 47 -9.67 13.60 -15.28
N GLU A 48 -9.22 12.73 -14.39
CA GLU A 48 -9.16 11.27 -14.63
C GLU A 48 -10.30 10.56 -13.90
N ASP A 49 -10.69 9.38 -14.41
CA ASP A 49 -11.67 8.51 -13.75
C ASP A 49 -11.09 7.88 -12.48
N LEU A 50 -11.90 7.83 -11.41
CA LEU A 50 -11.48 7.34 -10.10
C LEU A 50 -12.03 5.96 -9.74
N LEU A 51 -12.88 5.35 -10.58
CA LEU A 51 -13.49 4.04 -10.30
C LEU A 51 -12.44 2.93 -10.04
N ASN A 52 -11.29 3.03 -10.70
CA ASN A 52 -10.19 2.08 -10.53
C ASN A 52 -9.19 2.48 -9.41
N ASN A 53 -9.43 3.60 -8.73
CA ASN A 53 -8.66 4.02 -7.56
C ASN A 53 -9.35 3.53 -6.28
N GLY A 54 -9.17 2.23 -5.94
CA GLY A 54 -9.80 1.64 -4.77
C GLY A 54 -9.41 2.32 -3.45
N ASP A 55 -8.21 2.84 -3.35
CA ASP A 55 -7.70 3.43 -2.11
C ASP A 55 -8.40 4.75 -1.77
N ILE A 56 -8.82 5.54 -2.79
CA ILE A 56 -9.53 6.80 -2.57
C ILE A 56 -10.88 6.60 -1.86
N LEU A 57 -11.44 5.39 -1.91
CA LEU A 57 -12.69 5.04 -1.27
C LEU A 57 -12.61 5.15 0.27
N SER A 58 -11.43 5.09 0.86
CA SER A 58 -11.25 5.39 2.29
C SER A 58 -11.66 6.83 2.63
N ILE A 59 -11.62 7.75 1.65
CA ILE A 59 -12.07 9.13 1.79
C ILE A 59 -13.51 9.29 1.29
N THR A 60 -13.83 8.75 0.12
CA THR A 60 -15.11 9.02 -0.55
C THR A 60 -16.23 8.07 -0.15
N GLN A 61 -15.90 6.84 0.24
CA GLN A 61 -16.84 5.78 0.64
C GLN A 61 -16.40 5.06 1.94
N PRO A 62 -16.11 5.80 3.03
CA PRO A 62 -15.54 5.22 4.25
C PRO A 62 -16.41 4.13 4.86
N LYS A 63 -17.74 4.20 4.69
CA LYS A 63 -18.68 3.16 5.17
C LYS A 63 -18.48 1.84 4.45
N VAL A 64 -18.20 1.85 3.15
CA VAL A 64 -17.92 0.63 2.36
C VAL A 64 -16.63 -0.02 2.84
N ILE A 65 -15.57 0.76 3.01
CA ILE A 65 -14.28 0.24 3.47
C ILE A 65 -14.39 -0.29 4.91
N GLY A 66 -15.04 0.44 5.81
CA GLY A 66 -15.28 -0.02 7.17
C GLY A 66 -16.13 -1.31 7.23
N ASP A 67 -17.16 -1.44 6.38
CA ASP A 67 -17.96 -2.67 6.31
C ASP A 67 -17.15 -3.88 5.82
N ILE A 68 -16.23 -3.67 4.87
CA ILE A 68 -15.33 -4.72 4.39
C ILE A 68 -14.42 -5.22 5.53
N HIS A 69 -13.75 -4.32 6.25
CA HIS A 69 -12.92 -4.70 7.40
C HIS A 69 -13.74 -5.43 8.47
N LYS A 70 -14.93 -4.88 8.81
CA LYS A 70 -15.86 -5.52 9.73
C LYS A 70 -16.14 -6.97 9.36
N ARG A 71 -16.53 -7.21 8.11
CA ARG A 71 -16.88 -8.56 7.61
C ARG A 71 -15.72 -9.53 7.67
N PHE A 72 -14.50 -9.11 7.36
CA PHE A 72 -13.32 -9.95 7.49
C PHE A 72 -13.04 -10.31 8.95
N TYR A 73 -13.08 -9.36 9.88
CA TYR A 73 -12.87 -9.62 11.29
C TYR A 73 -13.96 -10.52 11.88
N GLU A 74 -15.24 -10.29 11.54
CA GLU A 74 -16.36 -11.12 11.97
C GLU A 74 -16.28 -12.55 11.39
N ALA A 75 -15.72 -12.70 10.18
CA ALA A 75 -15.43 -14.01 9.59
C ALA A 75 -14.27 -14.75 10.26
N GLY A 76 -13.51 -14.09 11.13
CA GLY A 76 -12.47 -14.69 11.95
C GLY A 76 -11.04 -14.29 11.57
N SER A 77 -10.83 -13.32 10.69
CA SER A 77 -9.49 -12.78 10.44
C SER A 77 -8.88 -12.20 11.71
N ASP A 78 -7.62 -12.47 11.94
CA ASP A 78 -6.83 -11.92 13.04
C ASP A 78 -6.14 -10.63 12.64
N ILE A 79 -5.78 -10.51 11.38
CA ILE A 79 -5.06 -9.39 10.78
C ILE A 79 -5.84 -8.94 9.56
N CYS A 80 -6.15 -7.63 9.45
CA CYS A 80 -6.65 -7.04 8.20
C CYS A 80 -5.69 -5.99 7.70
N GLU A 81 -5.51 -5.96 6.38
CA GLU A 81 -4.72 -4.95 5.69
C GLU A 81 -5.51 -3.66 5.53
N THR A 82 -4.84 -2.51 5.66
CA THR A 82 -5.45 -1.22 5.33
C THR A 82 -5.75 -1.11 3.83
N ASN A 83 -6.71 -0.28 3.46
CA ASN A 83 -7.00 0.01 2.04
C ASN A 83 -6.00 1.02 1.47
N THR A 84 -4.71 0.64 1.41
CA THR A 84 -3.60 1.50 1.03
C THR A 84 -2.63 0.84 0.05
N PHE A 85 -3.09 -0.15 -0.71
CA PHE A 85 -2.29 -0.89 -1.69
C PHE A 85 -1.52 0.02 -2.65
N SER A 86 -2.16 1.08 -3.13
CA SER A 86 -1.59 2.11 -3.98
C SER A 86 -1.49 3.47 -3.27
N GLY A 87 -1.38 3.47 -1.94
CA GLY A 87 -1.41 4.65 -1.08
C GLY A 87 -0.13 5.49 -1.11
N THR A 88 0.54 5.60 -2.26
CA THR A 88 1.77 6.39 -2.45
C THR A 88 1.54 7.56 -3.40
N VAL A 89 2.36 8.61 -3.29
CA VAL A 89 2.28 9.77 -4.21
C VAL A 89 2.54 9.36 -5.67
N LEU A 90 3.44 8.40 -5.91
CA LEU A 90 3.70 7.88 -7.24
C LEU A 90 2.47 7.19 -7.84
N ALA A 91 1.83 6.30 -7.09
CA ALA A 91 0.66 5.59 -7.59
C ALA A 91 -0.55 6.53 -7.74
N GLN A 92 -0.80 7.40 -6.77
CA GLN A 92 -1.90 8.36 -6.82
C GLN A 92 -1.70 9.43 -7.90
N SER A 93 -0.47 9.70 -8.32
CA SER A 93 -0.21 10.63 -9.43
C SER A 93 -0.88 10.22 -10.74
N GLU A 94 -1.14 8.92 -10.95
CA GLU A 94 -1.85 8.43 -12.16
C GLU A 94 -3.28 8.98 -12.26
N PHE A 95 -3.86 9.38 -11.14
CA PHE A 95 -5.24 9.90 -11.07
C PHE A 95 -5.32 11.42 -10.87
N PHE A 96 -4.28 12.03 -10.29
CA PHE A 96 -4.35 13.43 -9.84
C PHE A 96 -3.31 14.36 -10.48
N VAL A 97 -2.42 13.82 -11.33
CA VAL A 97 -1.43 14.61 -12.06
C VAL A 97 -1.58 14.33 -13.56
N GLU A 98 -1.60 15.40 -14.37
CA GLU A 98 -1.67 15.23 -15.82
C GLU A 98 -0.48 14.42 -16.36
N ASP A 99 -0.77 13.43 -17.17
CA ASP A 99 0.25 12.61 -17.80
C ASP A 99 0.97 13.42 -18.89
N PRO A 100 2.28 13.68 -18.75
CA PRO A 100 3.03 14.49 -19.71
C PRO A 100 3.05 13.85 -21.11
N ARG A 101 2.88 12.55 -21.22
CA ARG A 101 2.84 11.83 -22.50
C ARG A 101 1.64 12.23 -23.37
N LYS A 102 0.54 12.70 -22.76
CA LYS A 102 -0.64 13.25 -23.48
C LYS A 102 -0.29 14.49 -24.30
N THR A 103 0.79 15.19 -23.94
CA THR A 103 1.26 16.42 -24.60
C THR A 103 2.66 16.29 -25.22
N GLY A 104 3.13 15.05 -25.43
CA GLY A 104 4.43 14.76 -26.03
C GLY A 104 5.64 14.83 -25.09
N GLY A 105 5.39 14.95 -23.79
CA GLY A 105 6.43 14.88 -22.76
C GLY A 105 6.78 13.45 -22.34
N THR A 106 7.61 13.31 -21.34
CA THR A 106 8.10 12.02 -20.83
C THR A 106 7.87 11.93 -19.33
N LYS A 107 7.49 10.74 -18.86
CA LYS A 107 7.54 10.40 -17.43
C LYS A 107 9.00 9.99 -17.12
N ASP A 108 9.79 10.93 -16.68
CA ASP A 108 11.19 10.79 -16.32
C ASP A 108 11.42 11.21 -14.85
N PRO A 109 12.64 11.05 -14.30
CA PRO A 109 12.93 11.44 -12.92
C PRO A 109 12.68 12.92 -12.64
N GLU A 110 12.85 13.81 -13.61
CA GLU A 110 12.59 15.23 -13.44
C GLU A 110 11.09 15.53 -13.32
N PHE A 111 10.26 14.87 -14.14
CA PHE A 111 8.81 14.94 -14.02
C PHE A 111 8.34 14.46 -12.64
N PHE A 112 8.80 13.29 -12.21
CA PHE A 112 8.38 12.74 -10.92
C PHE A 112 8.85 13.64 -9.76
N GLU A 113 10.05 14.18 -9.82
CA GLU A 113 10.54 15.11 -8.80
C GLU A 113 9.68 16.37 -8.69
N LYS A 114 9.45 17.05 -9.82
CA LYS A 114 8.81 18.37 -9.83
C LYS A 114 7.28 18.32 -9.73
N LYS A 115 6.64 17.31 -10.32
CA LYS A 115 5.18 17.27 -10.46
C LYS A 115 4.48 16.30 -9.50
N VAL A 116 5.22 15.34 -8.96
CA VAL A 116 4.68 14.30 -8.09
C VAL A 116 5.23 14.42 -6.68
N LEU A 117 6.53 14.20 -6.50
CA LEU A 117 7.13 14.17 -5.15
C LEU A 117 7.08 15.53 -4.45
N ASN A 118 7.29 16.62 -5.18
CA ASN A 118 7.24 18.00 -4.66
C ASN A 118 5.84 18.66 -4.84
N ASN A 119 4.78 17.87 -5.00
CA ASN A 119 3.41 18.37 -5.10
C ASN A 119 2.72 18.33 -3.72
N PRO A 120 2.59 19.45 -3.01
CA PRO A 120 2.08 19.45 -1.64
C PRO A 120 0.62 18.99 -1.57
N LYS A 121 -0.22 19.33 -2.57
CA LYS A 121 -1.62 18.90 -2.59
C LYS A 121 -1.76 17.38 -2.73
N LEU A 122 -0.89 16.77 -3.53
CA LEU A 122 -0.86 15.32 -3.68
C LEU A 122 -0.31 14.63 -2.43
N GLN A 123 0.72 15.21 -1.80
CA GLN A 123 1.24 14.73 -0.53
C GLN A 123 0.19 14.78 0.58
N ASP A 124 -0.52 15.89 0.72
CA ASP A 124 -1.60 16.05 1.71
C ASP A 124 -2.72 15.04 1.48
N LEU A 125 -3.13 14.83 0.21
CA LEU A 125 -4.15 13.86 -0.15
C LEU A 125 -3.72 12.42 0.21
N VAL A 126 -2.50 12.06 -0.14
CA VAL A 126 -1.96 10.71 0.12
C VAL A 126 -1.76 10.49 1.62
N HIS A 127 -1.32 11.49 2.35
CA HIS A 127 -1.23 11.43 3.80
C HIS A 127 -2.63 11.18 4.41
N GLU A 128 -3.63 12.00 4.06
CA GLU A 128 -5.01 11.83 4.54
C GLU A 128 -5.57 10.44 4.18
N LEU A 129 -5.32 9.94 2.98
CA LEU A 129 -5.76 8.63 2.51
C LEU A 129 -5.24 7.52 3.42
N ASN A 130 -3.94 7.51 3.71
CA ASN A 130 -3.32 6.51 4.57
C ASN A 130 -3.84 6.60 6.01
N ILE A 131 -3.91 7.80 6.58
CA ILE A 131 -4.49 8.06 7.91
C ILE A 131 -5.91 7.49 8.01
N LYS A 132 -6.79 7.86 7.07
CA LYS A 132 -8.18 7.40 7.06
C LYS A 132 -8.30 5.88 6.93
N SER A 133 -7.46 5.27 6.10
CA SER A 133 -7.47 3.82 5.91
C SER A 133 -7.09 3.08 7.20
N VAL A 134 -6.08 3.54 7.93
CA VAL A 134 -5.71 2.96 9.24
C VAL A 134 -6.84 3.15 10.25
N GLN A 135 -7.40 4.37 10.35
CA GLN A 135 -8.51 4.67 11.27
C GLN A 135 -9.70 3.74 11.05
N LEU A 136 -10.12 3.52 9.78
CA LEU A 136 -11.23 2.64 9.45
C LEU A 136 -10.96 1.19 9.83
N ALA A 137 -9.75 0.69 9.57
CA ALA A 137 -9.38 -0.67 9.94
C ALA A 137 -9.33 -0.85 11.47
N LYS A 138 -8.70 0.09 12.20
CA LYS A 138 -8.59 0.06 13.67
C LYS A 138 -9.95 0.15 14.35
N GLU A 139 -10.85 1.01 13.88
CA GLU A 139 -12.21 1.09 14.42
C GLU A 139 -12.91 -0.28 14.42
N GLN A 140 -12.78 -1.03 13.33
CA GLN A 140 -13.41 -2.35 13.23
C GLN A 140 -12.63 -3.42 14.01
N ALA A 141 -11.31 -3.36 14.03
CA ALA A 141 -10.45 -4.23 14.84
C ALA A 141 -10.80 -4.11 16.33
N ASP A 142 -10.88 -2.90 16.83
CA ASP A 142 -11.19 -2.62 18.23
C ASP A 142 -12.60 -3.08 18.60
N ARG A 143 -13.57 -2.79 17.73
CA ARG A 143 -14.96 -3.21 17.94
C ARG A 143 -15.09 -4.72 18.07
N VAL A 144 -14.58 -5.49 17.09
CA VAL A 144 -14.70 -6.95 17.10
C VAL A 144 -13.87 -7.56 18.23
N SER A 145 -12.71 -6.97 18.57
CA SER A 145 -11.90 -7.41 19.72
C SER A 145 -12.64 -7.25 21.04
N GLN A 146 -13.46 -6.20 21.19
CA GLN A 146 -14.29 -6.00 22.39
C GLN A 146 -15.45 -6.96 22.46
N GLU A 147 -16.03 -7.36 21.31
CA GLU A 147 -17.16 -8.28 21.25
C GLU A 147 -16.79 -9.73 21.65
N ASP A 148 -15.63 -10.22 21.22
CA ASP A 148 -15.23 -11.63 21.46
C ASP A 148 -14.00 -11.82 22.35
N GLY A 149 -13.36 -10.74 22.78
CA GLY A 149 -12.21 -10.77 23.68
C GLY A 149 -10.90 -11.17 22.99
N ARG A 150 -10.88 -11.37 21.65
CA ARG A 150 -9.69 -11.71 20.89
C ARG A 150 -9.10 -10.47 20.26
N LYS A 151 -7.81 -10.24 20.44
CA LYS A 151 -7.13 -9.12 19.80
C LYS A 151 -7.11 -9.29 18.29
N ARG A 152 -7.39 -8.22 17.57
CA ARG A 152 -7.24 -8.05 16.13
C ARG A 152 -6.11 -7.07 15.84
N TYR A 153 -5.45 -7.25 14.72
CA TYR A 153 -4.31 -6.46 14.30
C TYR A 153 -4.62 -5.77 12.96
N VAL A 154 -4.02 -4.61 12.77
CA VAL A 154 -4.08 -3.85 11.52
C VAL A 154 -2.71 -3.83 10.86
N ALA A 155 -2.63 -4.33 9.64
CA ALA A 155 -1.43 -4.28 8.82
C ALA A 155 -1.51 -3.11 7.83
N GLY A 156 -0.58 -2.17 7.91
CA GLY A 156 -0.44 -1.11 6.93
C GLY A 156 0.08 -1.68 5.61
N ALA A 157 -0.80 -1.77 4.61
CA ALA A 157 -0.47 -2.31 3.29
C ALA A 157 0.42 -1.34 2.51
N ILE A 158 1.56 -1.84 2.04
CA ILE A 158 2.56 -1.14 1.22
C ILE A 158 2.72 -1.95 -0.05
N GLY A 159 1.91 -1.64 -1.05
CA GLY A 159 1.87 -2.38 -2.31
C GLY A 159 2.92 -1.93 -3.32
N PRO A 160 2.93 -2.56 -4.50
CA PRO A 160 3.86 -2.22 -5.57
C PRO A 160 3.53 -0.86 -6.20
N LEU A 161 4.52 -0.26 -6.84
CA LEU A 161 4.36 0.97 -7.61
C LEU A 161 3.98 0.70 -9.06
N THR A 162 3.42 1.70 -9.71
CA THR A 162 3.17 1.71 -11.17
C THR A 162 4.44 1.88 -12.00
N VAL A 163 5.59 2.09 -11.35
CA VAL A 163 6.92 2.22 -11.96
C VAL A 163 7.88 1.17 -11.37
N SER A 164 8.81 0.72 -12.21
CA SER A 164 9.80 -0.30 -11.84
C SER A 164 11.21 0.25 -11.97
N LEU A 165 12.05 -0.05 -10.99
CA LEU A 165 13.48 0.22 -11.01
C LEU A 165 14.27 -0.79 -11.86
N THR A 166 13.69 -1.98 -12.08
CA THR A 166 14.34 -3.07 -12.79
C THR A 166 14.02 -3.10 -14.29
N ASN A 167 12.77 -2.80 -14.66
CA ASN A 167 12.32 -2.91 -16.03
C ASN A 167 12.95 -1.89 -16.98
N VAL A 168 13.32 -2.37 -18.15
CA VAL A 168 13.65 -1.53 -19.32
C VAL A 168 12.35 -1.08 -19.96
N VAL A 169 12.12 0.23 -19.97
CA VAL A 169 10.91 0.83 -20.56
C VAL A 169 11.14 1.46 -21.93
N ASP A 170 12.41 1.74 -22.29
CA ASP A 170 12.81 2.20 -23.61
C ASP A 170 13.77 1.18 -24.24
N PRO A 171 13.36 0.48 -25.32
CA PRO A 171 14.24 -0.47 -25.99
C PRO A 171 15.45 0.18 -26.70
N ASN A 172 15.40 1.49 -26.97
CA ASN A 172 16.50 2.24 -27.59
C ASN A 172 17.51 2.79 -26.57
N ASP A 173 17.07 2.92 -25.31
CA ASP A 173 17.92 3.27 -24.18
C ASP A 173 17.65 2.34 -23.00
N THR A 174 18.38 1.25 -22.94
CA THR A 174 18.25 0.23 -21.90
C THR A 174 18.73 0.71 -20.52
N SER A 175 19.40 1.86 -20.44
CA SER A 175 19.82 2.49 -19.19
C SER A 175 18.74 3.39 -18.57
N PHE A 176 17.80 3.87 -19.38
CA PHE A 176 16.75 4.75 -18.92
C PHE A 176 15.85 4.08 -17.86
N ARG A 177 15.59 4.83 -16.80
CA ARG A 177 14.59 4.48 -15.76
C ARG A 177 13.71 5.69 -15.51
N PRO A 178 12.38 5.50 -15.41
CA PRO A 178 11.45 6.62 -15.19
C PRO A 178 11.62 7.26 -13.80
N VAL A 179 12.16 6.51 -12.84
CA VAL A 179 12.39 6.95 -11.46
C VAL A 179 13.75 6.50 -10.96
N THR A 180 14.29 7.20 -9.96
CA THR A 180 15.48 6.79 -9.23
C THR A 180 15.13 5.99 -7.99
N PHE A 181 16.08 5.23 -7.44
CA PHE A 181 15.92 4.51 -6.18
C PHE A 181 15.53 5.44 -5.02
N ASP A 182 16.15 6.62 -4.93
CA ASP A 182 15.86 7.58 -3.86
C ASP A 182 14.45 8.16 -4.00
N GLN A 183 13.93 8.38 -5.19
CA GLN A 183 12.55 8.81 -5.42
C GLN A 183 11.55 7.73 -5.01
N VAL A 184 11.82 6.47 -5.34
CA VAL A 184 11.00 5.34 -4.89
C VAL A 184 11.04 5.20 -3.36
N LYS A 185 12.23 5.30 -2.76
CA LYS A 185 12.39 5.27 -1.30
C LYS A 185 11.62 6.42 -0.62
N GLN A 186 11.72 7.63 -1.15
CA GLN A 186 11.01 8.79 -0.62
C GLN A 186 9.49 8.62 -0.67
N THR A 187 8.96 8.08 -1.77
CA THR A 187 7.52 7.85 -1.91
C THR A 187 7.00 6.83 -0.91
N TYR A 188 7.73 5.74 -0.69
CA TYR A 188 7.39 4.76 0.34
C TYR A 188 7.55 5.35 1.75
N ARG A 189 8.57 6.17 1.98
CA ARG A 189 8.75 6.81 3.28
C ARG A 189 7.58 7.68 3.67
N HIS A 190 7.04 8.45 2.74
CA HIS A 190 5.87 9.28 2.96
C HIS A 190 4.62 8.45 3.36
N GLN A 191 4.40 7.32 2.68
CA GLN A 191 3.32 6.39 3.04
C GLN A 191 3.55 5.76 4.42
N ILE A 192 4.76 5.26 4.68
CA ILE A 192 5.12 4.60 5.94
C ILE A 192 4.93 5.56 7.13
N ASP A 193 5.36 6.80 7.00
CA ASP A 193 5.22 7.79 8.07
C ASP A 193 3.73 8.03 8.39
N ALA A 194 2.85 8.14 7.39
CA ALA A 194 1.41 8.28 7.60
C ALA A 194 0.77 7.04 8.25
N LEU A 195 1.15 5.83 7.81
CA LEU A 195 0.67 4.58 8.40
C LEU A 195 1.07 4.46 9.89
N LEU A 196 2.29 4.88 10.24
CA LEU A 196 2.81 4.83 11.60
C LEU A 196 2.25 5.93 12.50
N GLU A 197 1.83 7.06 11.95
CA GLU A 197 1.20 8.16 12.71
C GLU A 197 -0.09 7.71 13.40
N GLU A 198 -0.84 6.80 12.78
CA GLU A 198 -2.06 6.18 13.32
C GLU A 198 -1.79 4.84 14.00
N ASP A 199 -0.55 4.56 14.39
CA ASP A 199 -0.16 3.37 15.14
C ASP A 199 -0.65 2.05 14.51
N CYS A 200 -0.51 1.86 13.19
CA CYS A 200 -0.77 0.55 12.60
C CYS A 200 0.12 -0.51 13.26
N ASP A 201 -0.42 -1.70 13.49
CA ASP A 201 0.26 -2.74 14.27
C ASP A 201 1.42 -3.40 13.52
N ILE A 202 1.28 -3.54 12.20
CA ILE A 202 2.20 -4.26 11.32
C ILE A 202 2.41 -3.41 10.06
N LEU A 203 3.60 -3.44 9.49
CA LEU A 203 3.83 -2.97 8.11
C LEU A 203 3.92 -4.18 7.18
N MET A 204 3.14 -4.19 6.12
CA MET A 204 3.11 -5.28 5.15
C MET A 204 3.55 -4.82 3.78
N VAL A 205 4.78 -5.19 3.38
CA VAL A 205 5.28 -4.98 2.01
C VAL A 205 4.80 -6.14 1.16
N GLU A 206 3.78 -5.87 0.35
CA GLU A 206 3.02 -6.92 -0.31
C GLU A 206 3.14 -6.92 -1.83
N THR A 207 2.75 -8.06 -2.43
CA THR A 207 2.68 -8.25 -3.89
C THR A 207 3.99 -7.88 -4.58
N ILE A 208 5.12 -8.21 -3.95
CA ILE A 208 6.44 -7.87 -4.48
C ILE A 208 6.67 -8.63 -5.78
N PHE A 209 6.80 -7.91 -6.88
CA PHE A 209 7.19 -8.42 -8.19
C PHE A 209 8.50 -7.77 -8.71
N ASP A 210 8.96 -6.71 -8.08
CA ASP A 210 10.26 -6.05 -8.31
C ASP A 210 11.02 -5.95 -6.99
N SER A 211 12.09 -6.73 -6.84
CA SER A 211 12.87 -6.78 -5.61
C SER A 211 13.61 -5.49 -5.31
N LEU A 212 13.95 -4.68 -6.32
CA LEU A 212 14.62 -3.41 -6.11
C LEU A 212 13.66 -2.34 -5.56
N ASN A 213 12.39 -2.33 -6.04
CA ASN A 213 11.33 -1.50 -5.45
C ASN A 213 11.09 -1.91 -3.99
N ALA A 214 11.02 -3.22 -3.72
CA ALA A 214 10.85 -3.72 -2.35
C ALA A 214 12.03 -3.34 -1.43
N LYS A 215 13.26 -3.38 -1.93
CA LYS A 215 14.43 -2.87 -1.17
C LYS A 215 14.27 -1.39 -0.81
N ALA A 216 13.76 -0.57 -1.71
CA ALA A 216 13.52 0.85 -1.42
C ALA A 216 12.50 1.02 -0.29
N ALA A 217 11.40 0.22 -0.28
CA ALA A 217 10.43 0.20 0.81
C ALA A 217 11.07 -0.24 2.13
N LEU A 218 11.84 -1.31 2.14
CA LEU A 218 12.51 -1.81 3.35
C LEU A 218 13.56 -0.83 3.90
N VAL A 219 14.30 -0.13 3.03
CA VAL A 219 15.21 0.94 3.45
C VAL A 219 14.43 2.09 4.08
N ALA A 220 13.30 2.50 3.48
CA ALA A 220 12.42 3.52 4.05
C ALA A 220 11.87 3.12 5.43
N ILE A 221 11.45 1.86 5.61
CA ILE A 221 11.03 1.32 6.91
C ILE A 221 12.19 1.39 7.92
N LYS A 222 13.38 0.95 7.53
CA LYS A 222 14.56 1.00 8.40
C LYS A 222 14.91 2.43 8.83
N GLU A 223 14.82 3.38 7.91
CA GLU A 223 15.09 4.80 8.17
C GLU A 223 14.01 5.45 9.07
N SER A 224 12.78 4.93 9.11
CA SER A 224 11.73 5.39 10.02
C SER A 224 12.01 5.04 11.48
N LYS A 225 12.93 4.10 11.73
CA LYS A 225 13.30 3.59 13.07
C LYS A 225 12.11 3.00 13.85
N THR A 226 11.06 2.61 13.15
CA THR A 226 9.92 1.93 13.76
C THR A 226 10.32 0.60 14.37
N LYS A 227 9.55 0.15 15.36
CA LYS A 227 9.62 -1.19 15.95
C LYS A 227 8.45 -2.07 15.50
N ALA A 228 7.59 -1.56 14.63
CA ALA A 228 6.50 -2.36 14.07
C ALA A 228 7.07 -3.58 13.35
N PRO A 229 6.51 -4.78 13.57
CA PRO A 229 6.89 -5.95 12.80
C PRO A 229 6.60 -5.75 11.31
N VAL A 230 7.42 -6.38 10.47
CA VAL A 230 7.30 -6.28 9.01
C VAL A 230 6.97 -7.65 8.44
N ILE A 231 5.90 -7.72 7.65
CA ILE A 231 5.55 -8.89 6.83
C ILE A 231 5.96 -8.58 5.38
N ILE A 232 6.50 -9.59 4.71
CA ILE A 232 6.89 -9.49 3.29
C ILE A 232 6.13 -10.57 2.52
N SER A 233 5.39 -10.15 1.49
CA SER A 233 4.62 -11.02 0.61
C SER A 233 5.02 -10.80 -0.85
N ALA A 234 5.38 -11.87 -1.56
CA ALA A 234 5.86 -11.79 -2.94
C ALA A 234 4.88 -12.40 -3.93
N ALA A 235 4.72 -11.73 -5.08
CA ALA A 235 4.00 -12.27 -6.22
C ALA A 235 4.93 -13.15 -7.04
N VAL A 236 4.74 -14.47 -6.90
CA VAL A 236 5.57 -15.49 -7.53
C VAL A 236 4.76 -16.23 -8.60
N GLY A 237 5.31 -16.32 -9.80
CA GLY A 237 4.72 -17.07 -10.90
C GLY A 237 4.93 -18.59 -10.78
N ARG A 238 4.36 -19.34 -11.70
CA ARG A 238 4.43 -20.81 -11.72
C ARG A 238 5.85 -21.38 -11.80
N GLY A 239 6.81 -20.60 -12.32
CA GLY A 239 8.23 -20.99 -12.41
C GLY A 239 9.03 -20.78 -11.12
N GLY A 240 8.41 -20.29 -10.04
CA GLY A 240 9.12 -19.96 -8.81
C GLY A 240 9.97 -18.69 -8.91
N GLU A 241 9.60 -17.79 -9.78
CA GLU A 241 10.27 -16.52 -10.02
C GLU A 241 9.31 -15.35 -9.82
N THR A 242 9.81 -14.18 -9.39
CA THR A 242 8.99 -12.97 -9.30
C THR A 242 8.50 -12.55 -10.68
N MET A 243 7.28 -12.02 -10.75
CA MET A 243 6.58 -11.78 -12.02
C MET A 243 7.26 -10.76 -12.94
N ILE A 244 8.04 -9.84 -12.41
CA ILE A 244 8.70 -8.76 -13.20
C ILE A 244 10.21 -8.92 -13.23
N SER A 245 10.86 -8.98 -12.06
CA SER A 245 12.31 -9.07 -12.00
C SER A 245 12.84 -10.48 -12.29
N ALA A 246 11.96 -11.46 -12.51
CA ALA A 246 12.30 -12.86 -12.76
C ALA A 246 13.30 -13.45 -11.76
N GLN A 247 13.26 -12.95 -10.52
CA GLN A 247 14.13 -13.36 -9.46
C GLN A 247 13.59 -14.63 -8.80
N LYS A 248 14.43 -15.65 -8.64
CA LYS A 248 14.06 -16.88 -7.96
C LYS A 248 13.73 -16.65 -6.49
N VAL A 249 12.79 -17.42 -5.95
CA VAL A 249 12.34 -17.29 -4.55
C VAL A 249 13.50 -17.39 -3.56
N GLU A 250 14.47 -18.28 -3.77
CA GLU A 250 15.66 -18.39 -2.92
C GLU A 250 16.50 -17.11 -2.93
N ALA A 251 16.67 -16.48 -4.11
CA ALA A 251 17.40 -15.22 -4.23
C ALA A 251 16.62 -14.07 -3.58
N LEU A 252 15.28 -14.08 -3.72
CA LEU A 252 14.42 -13.12 -3.05
C LEU A 252 14.51 -13.24 -1.53
N TRP A 253 14.42 -14.47 -1.01
CA TRP A 253 14.60 -14.75 0.41
C TRP A 253 15.92 -14.20 0.94
N ASN A 254 17.04 -14.56 0.31
CA ASN A 254 18.36 -14.07 0.69
C ASN A 254 18.55 -12.55 0.55
N THR A 255 17.67 -11.91 -0.21
CA THR A 255 17.68 -10.45 -0.38
C THR A 255 17.06 -9.72 0.82
N PHE A 256 16.10 -10.34 1.50
CA PHE A 256 15.29 -9.73 2.55
C PHE A 256 15.48 -10.36 3.95
N ALA A 257 16.13 -11.53 4.04
CA ALA A 257 16.40 -12.23 5.30
C ALA A 257 17.45 -11.53 6.18
#